data_dfe485e563def03ef9c26dcb554e889f
#
_entry.id   dfe485e563def03ef9c26dcb554e889f
#
_cell.length_a   1.000
_cell.length_b   1.000
_cell.length_c   1.000
_cell.angle_alpha   90.00
_cell.angle_beta   90.00
_cell.angle_gamma   90.00
#
_symmetry.space_group_name_H-M   'P 1'
#
loop_
_entity.id
_entity.type
_entity.pdbx_description
1 polymer ?
#
loop_
_entity_poly.entity_id
_entity_poly.type
_entity_poly.pdbx_seq_one_letter_code
_entity_poly.pdbx_strand_id
1 'polypeptide(L)'
;MATLLLVHAHPDDEAVSTGGVMLKAKAHGHRVVLVTATRGEVGEIYNMDEASSRPHLGEIRTRELQDAAEILGVDRLEFLGYRDSGMVDTADNKDPRSFHQAKLEEAAGKLAVFIREERPAVVVTYDEDGVYGHPDHIKAHHVTNAALDIVEKEGTPVKKLYYTAIPRSRMEAFTEQMPEEAKQAISGNMRIAGTPDELVTTEVDVHDYVTEKRDAFRAHVSQNDPNSWFATMQDQVYELAFGTEFFQLARGELGSERPERDLFAGVDS
;
A
#
# COMPACT_ATOMS: atom_id res chain seq x y z
N MET A 1 9.77 20.55 -6.64
CA MET A 1 8.74 19.54 -7.04
C MET A 1 9.46 18.23 -7.29
N ALA A 2 9.07 17.18 -6.59
CA ALA A 2 9.65 15.84 -6.71
C ALA A 2 8.52 14.82 -6.96
N THR A 3 8.85 13.58 -7.33
CA THR A 3 7.86 12.52 -7.54
C THR A 3 7.93 11.50 -6.39
N LEU A 4 6.76 11.16 -5.84
CA LEU A 4 6.50 10.02 -4.98
C LEU A 4 5.93 8.90 -5.84
N LEU A 5 6.53 7.71 -5.83
CA LEU A 5 6.02 6.53 -6.50
C LEU A 5 5.71 5.46 -5.45
N LEU A 6 4.48 4.96 -5.48
CA LEU A 6 4.02 3.92 -4.57
C LEU A 6 3.78 2.64 -5.36
N VAL A 7 4.18 1.51 -4.79
CA VAL A 7 3.99 0.18 -5.38
C VAL A 7 3.16 -0.66 -4.44
N HIS A 8 1.92 -0.94 -4.85
CA HIS A 8 0.97 -1.74 -4.09
C HIS A 8 0.57 -3.03 -4.83
N ALA A 9 0.09 -4.01 -4.10
CA ALA A 9 -0.29 -5.30 -4.65
C ALA A 9 -1.70 -5.28 -5.24
N HIS A 10 -2.67 -4.72 -4.50
CA HIS A 10 -4.09 -4.76 -4.85
C HIS A 10 -4.73 -3.37 -4.76
N PRO A 11 -5.85 -3.16 -5.46
CA PRO A 11 -6.74 -2.02 -5.18
C PRO A 11 -7.26 -2.08 -3.74
N ASP A 12 -7.12 -1.01 -2.97
CA ASP A 12 -7.44 -0.73 -1.57
C ASP A 12 -6.20 -0.56 -0.65
N ASP A 13 -5.09 -1.22 -0.94
CA ASP A 13 -3.85 -1.11 -0.16
C ASP A 13 -3.37 0.35 -0.04
N GLU A 14 -3.51 1.13 -1.11
CA GLU A 14 -3.07 2.52 -1.18
C GLU A 14 -3.82 3.41 -0.20
N ALA A 15 -5.13 3.19 -0.07
CA ALA A 15 -5.98 3.99 0.80
C ALA A 15 -5.71 3.71 2.29
N VAL A 16 -5.42 2.43 2.62
CA VAL A 16 -5.17 2.02 4.01
C VAL A 16 -3.81 2.47 4.48
N SER A 17 -2.76 2.20 3.71
CA SER A 17 -1.38 2.29 4.18
C SER A 17 -0.70 3.63 3.88
N THR A 18 -1.11 4.33 2.80
CA THR A 18 -0.37 5.45 2.22
C THR A 18 -1.24 6.60 1.70
N GLY A 19 -2.55 6.53 1.91
CA GLY A 19 -3.49 7.56 1.41
C GLY A 19 -3.18 8.95 1.94
N GLY A 20 -2.82 9.05 3.22
CA GLY A 20 -2.49 10.32 3.85
C GLY A 20 -1.20 10.94 3.32
N VAL A 21 -0.13 10.15 3.12
CA VAL A 21 1.12 10.69 2.55
C VAL A 21 0.98 11.07 1.08
N MET A 22 0.10 10.40 0.31
CA MET A 22 -0.24 10.83 -1.06
C MET A 22 -0.88 12.21 -1.06
N LEU A 23 -1.93 12.41 -0.26
CA LEU A 23 -2.62 13.70 -0.11
C LEU A 23 -1.67 14.79 0.38
N LYS A 24 -0.85 14.50 1.38
CA LYS A 24 0.16 15.43 1.89
C LYS A 24 1.20 15.80 0.83
N ALA A 25 1.69 14.83 0.07
CA ALA A 25 2.61 15.08 -1.04
C ALA A 25 1.99 16.02 -2.10
N LYS A 26 0.72 15.79 -2.45
CA LYS A 26 -0.02 16.68 -3.37
C LYS A 26 -0.17 18.09 -2.82
N ALA A 27 -0.54 18.24 -1.56
CA ALA A 27 -0.67 19.55 -0.90
C ALA A 27 0.66 20.33 -0.91
N HIS A 28 1.79 19.63 -0.88
CA HIS A 28 3.12 20.23 -0.97
C HIS A 28 3.63 20.39 -2.41
N GLY A 29 2.79 20.13 -3.42
CA GLY A 29 3.12 20.33 -4.83
C GLY A 29 4.01 19.24 -5.43
N HIS A 30 4.10 18.08 -4.81
CA HIS A 30 4.77 16.92 -5.37
C HIS A 30 3.87 16.16 -6.36
N ARG A 31 4.49 15.39 -7.25
CA ARG A 31 3.80 14.47 -8.15
C ARG A 31 3.63 13.12 -7.48
N VAL A 32 2.45 12.51 -7.60
CA VAL A 32 2.11 11.21 -7.03
C VAL A 32 1.82 10.20 -8.14
N VAL A 33 2.54 9.08 -8.12
CA VAL A 33 2.40 7.98 -9.07
C VAL A 33 2.09 6.70 -8.30
N LEU A 34 1.03 6.02 -8.67
CA LEU A 34 0.61 4.75 -8.08
C LEU A 34 0.75 3.62 -9.09
N VAL A 35 1.47 2.57 -8.73
CA VAL A 35 1.61 1.34 -9.51
C VAL A 35 1.04 0.19 -8.69
N THR A 36 -0.01 -0.46 -9.20
CA THR A 36 -0.65 -1.60 -8.55
C THR A 36 -0.33 -2.88 -9.33
N ALA A 37 0.06 -3.95 -8.64
CA ALA A 37 0.55 -5.15 -9.30
C ALA A 37 -0.56 -5.94 -10.00
N THR A 38 -1.72 -6.06 -9.36
CA THR A 38 -2.87 -6.85 -9.81
C THR A 38 -4.15 -6.00 -9.80
N ARG A 39 -5.25 -6.59 -10.24
CA ARG A 39 -6.57 -5.98 -10.14
C ARG A 39 -7.42 -6.55 -9.00
N GLY A 40 -6.83 -7.39 -8.16
CA GLY A 40 -7.52 -7.99 -7.02
C GLY A 40 -8.64 -8.94 -7.41
N GLU A 41 -8.45 -9.75 -8.46
CA GLU A 41 -9.49 -10.57 -9.10
C GLU A 41 -10.05 -11.68 -8.21
N VAL A 42 -9.33 -12.02 -7.15
CA VAL A 42 -9.74 -13.11 -6.23
C VAL A 42 -10.06 -12.63 -4.82
N GLY A 43 -10.13 -11.32 -4.63
CA GLY A 43 -10.58 -10.72 -3.36
C GLY A 43 -11.99 -11.17 -2.96
N GLU A 44 -12.35 -10.95 -1.71
CA GLU A 44 -13.72 -11.16 -1.25
C GLU A 44 -14.68 -10.17 -1.91
N ILE A 45 -15.98 -10.44 -1.86
CA ILE A 45 -17.01 -9.57 -2.42
C ILE A 45 -18.02 -9.23 -1.34
N TYR A 46 -18.07 -7.94 -1.03
CA TYR A 46 -19.07 -7.36 -0.16
C TYR A 46 -19.97 -6.41 -0.95
N ASN A 47 -21.16 -6.11 -0.42
CA ASN A 47 -22.11 -5.12 -0.99
C ASN A 47 -22.57 -5.38 -2.42
N MET A 48 -22.31 -6.56 -2.97
CA MET A 48 -22.67 -6.94 -4.34
C MET A 48 -23.13 -8.40 -4.36
N ASP A 49 -23.89 -8.78 -5.40
CA ASP A 49 -24.20 -10.18 -5.65
C ASP A 49 -22.93 -10.90 -6.16
N GLU A 50 -22.47 -11.88 -5.41
CA GLU A 50 -21.20 -12.56 -5.70
C GLU A 50 -21.22 -13.28 -7.04
N ALA A 51 -22.31 -13.97 -7.38
CA ALA A 51 -22.36 -14.80 -8.60
C ALA A 51 -22.23 -13.97 -9.88
N SER A 52 -22.83 -12.80 -9.92
CA SER A 52 -22.75 -11.88 -11.05
C SER A 52 -21.49 -11.02 -11.05
N SER A 53 -20.92 -10.71 -9.86
CA SER A 53 -19.76 -9.82 -9.75
C SER A 53 -18.42 -10.56 -9.88
N ARG A 54 -18.32 -11.80 -9.41
CA ARG A 54 -17.07 -12.59 -9.43
C ARG A 54 -16.37 -12.64 -10.80
N PRO A 55 -17.06 -12.88 -11.94
CA PRO A 55 -16.39 -12.90 -13.24
C PRO A 55 -15.79 -11.55 -13.67
N HIS A 56 -16.24 -10.44 -13.07
CA HIS A 56 -15.89 -9.07 -13.43
C HIS A 56 -15.18 -8.33 -12.30
N LEU A 57 -14.79 -9.03 -11.22
CA LEU A 57 -14.26 -8.38 -10.02
C LEU A 57 -13.03 -7.51 -10.30
N GLY A 58 -12.10 -7.97 -11.14
CA GLY A 58 -10.94 -7.17 -11.52
C GLY A 58 -11.30 -5.86 -12.26
N GLU A 59 -12.39 -5.87 -13.05
CA GLU A 59 -12.87 -4.65 -13.71
C GLU A 59 -13.58 -3.71 -12.72
N ILE A 60 -14.33 -4.29 -11.79
CA ILE A 60 -15.01 -3.54 -10.71
C ILE A 60 -13.95 -2.85 -9.86
N ARG A 61 -12.99 -3.59 -9.30
CA ARG A 61 -11.92 -3.06 -8.46
C ARG A 61 -11.00 -2.08 -9.18
N THR A 62 -10.85 -2.21 -10.51
CA THR A 62 -10.12 -1.22 -11.31
C THR A 62 -10.83 0.14 -11.28
N ARG A 63 -12.17 0.18 -11.39
CA ARG A 63 -12.95 1.42 -11.33
C ARG A 63 -12.92 2.01 -9.91
N GLU A 64 -13.09 1.17 -8.91
CA GLU A 64 -12.99 1.57 -7.50
C GLU A 64 -11.63 2.21 -7.18
N LEU A 65 -10.53 1.61 -7.69
CA LEU A 65 -9.19 2.19 -7.57
C LEU A 65 -9.06 3.53 -8.32
N GLN A 66 -9.68 3.67 -9.49
CA GLN A 66 -9.68 4.95 -10.21
C GLN A 66 -10.39 6.05 -9.41
N ASP A 67 -11.55 5.74 -8.82
CA ASP A 67 -12.29 6.67 -7.95
C ASP A 67 -11.48 7.02 -6.69
N ALA A 68 -10.85 6.04 -6.04
CA ALA A 68 -9.97 6.25 -4.89
C ALA A 68 -8.74 7.09 -5.27
N ALA A 69 -8.11 6.82 -6.41
CA ALA A 69 -6.95 7.55 -6.92
C ALA A 69 -7.29 9.03 -7.22
N GLU A 70 -8.50 9.32 -7.70
CA GLU A 70 -8.97 10.70 -7.89
C GLU A 70 -9.07 11.43 -6.54
N ILE A 71 -9.66 10.80 -5.53
CA ILE A 71 -9.76 11.36 -4.17
C ILE A 71 -8.36 11.61 -3.59
N LEU A 72 -7.43 10.67 -3.77
CA LEU A 72 -6.06 10.75 -3.25
C LEU A 72 -5.15 11.70 -4.05
N GLY A 73 -5.65 12.25 -5.17
CA GLY A 73 -4.90 13.17 -6.01
C GLY A 73 -3.75 12.51 -6.77
N VAL A 74 -3.87 11.25 -7.14
CA VAL A 74 -2.88 10.51 -7.92
C VAL A 74 -2.79 11.10 -9.34
N ASP A 75 -1.58 11.46 -9.77
CA ASP A 75 -1.35 12.05 -11.10
C ASP A 75 -1.23 10.99 -12.21
N ARG A 76 -0.81 9.78 -11.83
CA ARG A 76 -0.68 8.64 -12.74
C ARG A 76 -0.95 7.34 -11.99
N LEU A 77 -1.89 6.55 -12.51
CA LEU A 77 -2.22 5.20 -12.04
C LEU A 77 -1.85 4.18 -13.11
N GLU A 78 -1.08 3.17 -12.73
CA GLU A 78 -0.63 2.11 -13.62
C GLU A 78 -0.79 0.72 -12.99
N PHE A 79 -0.87 -0.30 -13.84
CA PHE A 79 -0.91 -1.70 -13.42
C PHE A 79 0.27 -2.48 -14.01
N LEU A 80 0.90 -3.37 -13.21
CA LEU A 80 1.89 -4.31 -13.75
C LEU A 80 1.26 -5.42 -14.61
N GLY A 81 -0.07 -5.60 -14.48
CA GLY A 81 -0.87 -6.48 -15.33
C GLY A 81 -0.74 -7.96 -14.99
N TYR A 82 -0.48 -8.30 -13.73
CA TYR A 82 -0.53 -9.66 -13.22
C TYR A 82 -1.91 -9.97 -12.62
N ARG A 83 -2.22 -11.28 -12.50
CA ARG A 83 -3.39 -11.75 -11.79
C ARG A 83 -3.11 -11.81 -10.29
N ASP A 84 -4.09 -11.48 -9.49
CA ASP A 84 -4.06 -11.65 -8.04
C ASP A 84 -3.81 -13.13 -7.67
N SER A 85 -2.91 -13.34 -6.73
CA SER A 85 -2.45 -14.67 -6.31
C SER A 85 -3.32 -15.30 -5.23
N GLY A 86 -4.18 -14.54 -4.59
CA GLY A 86 -4.86 -14.98 -3.38
C GLY A 86 -3.87 -15.36 -2.27
N MET A 87 -4.38 -15.96 -1.21
CA MET A 87 -3.58 -16.40 -0.07
C MET A 87 -2.79 -17.67 -0.37
N VAL A 88 -1.77 -17.90 0.47
CA VAL A 88 -0.93 -19.12 0.41
C VAL A 88 -1.80 -20.37 0.36
N ASP A 89 -1.36 -21.35 -0.44
CA ASP A 89 -2.01 -22.66 -0.63
C ASP A 89 -3.36 -22.65 -1.37
N THR A 90 -3.84 -21.52 -1.85
CA THR A 90 -5.02 -21.45 -2.71
C THR A 90 -4.70 -21.95 -4.14
N ALA A 91 -5.74 -22.22 -4.93
CA ALA A 91 -5.58 -22.56 -6.35
C ALA A 91 -5.02 -21.39 -7.17
N ASP A 92 -5.45 -20.17 -6.84
CA ASP A 92 -4.99 -18.94 -7.49
C ASP A 92 -3.51 -18.66 -7.21
N ASN A 93 -3.00 -19.03 -6.04
CA ASN A 93 -1.58 -18.91 -5.69
C ASN A 93 -0.68 -19.77 -6.61
N LYS A 94 -1.22 -20.85 -7.18
CA LYS A 94 -0.53 -21.76 -8.09
C LYS A 94 -0.78 -21.45 -9.58
N ASP A 95 -1.64 -20.48 -9.88
CA ASP A 95 -1.89 -20.05 -11.28
C ASP A 95 -0.60 -19.43 -11.86
N PRO A 96 -0.09 -19.91 -13.00
CA PRO A 96 1.13 -19.36 -13.60
C PRO A 96 1.00 -17.88 -14.04
N ARG A 97 -0.22 -17.33 -14.11
CA ARG A 97 -0.49 -15.93 -14.42
C ARG A 97 -0.46 -15.04 -13.17
N SER A 98 -0.45 -15.65 -11.97
CA SER A 98 -0.49 -14.91 -10.72
C SER A 98 0.81 -14.12 -10.48
N PHE A 99 0.71 -13.03 -9.75
CA PHE A 99 1.85 -12.18 -9.45
C PHE A 99 2.92 -12.92 -8.63
N HIS A 100 2.49 -13.76 -7.68
CA HIS A 100 3.40 -14.60 -6.90
C HIS A 100 4.27 -15.50 -7.78
N GLN A 101 3.70 -16.09 -8.86
CA GLN A 101 4.40 -16.97 -9.79
C GLN A 101 5.24 -16.23 -10.85
N ALA A 102 5.07 -14.92 -10.99
CA ALA A 102 5.81 -14.14 -11.98
C ALA A 102 7.33 -14.24 -11.75
N LYS A 103 8.10 -14.31 -12.83
CA LYS A 103 9.56 -14.24 -12.74
C LYS A 103 9.97 -12.87 -12.22
N LEU A 104 10.84 -12.86 -11.22
CA LEU A 104 11.26 -11.63 -10.55
C LEU A 104 11.81 -10.59 -11.52
N GLU A 105 12.69 -11.04 -12.41
CA GLU A 105 13.38 -10.16 -13.37
C GLU A 105 12.39 -9.54 -14.37
N GLU A 106 11.36 -10.30 -14.79
CA GLU A 106 10.33 -9.80 -15.72
C GLU A 106 9.48 -8.72 -15.03
N ALA A 107 8.98 -9.00 -13.81
CA ALA A 107 8.15 -8.06 -13.07
C ALA A 107 8.94 -6.81 -12.67
N ALA A 108 10.19 -6.97 -12.23
CA ALA A 108 11.09 -5.86 -11.94
C ALA A 108 11.39 -5.02 -13.18
N GLY A 109 11.58 -5.65 -14.34
CA GLY A 109 11.77 -4.95 -15.61
C GLY A 109 10.57 -4.08 -15.99
N LYS A 110 9.34 -4.56 -15.79
CA LYS A 110 8.10 -3.77 -16.01
C LYS A 110 8.05 -2.55 -15.07
N LEU A 111 8.32 -2.75 -13.78
CA LEU A 111 8.31 -1.65 -12.81
C LEU A 111 9.42 -0.64 -13.09
N ALA A 112 10.61 -1.10 -13.50
CA ALA A 112 11.72 -0.23 -13.84
C ALA A 112 11.40 0.72 -15.01
N VAL A 113 10.46 0.37 -15.90
CA VAL A 113 10.00 1.29 -16.97
C VAL A 113 9.37 2.53 -16.34
N PHE A 114 8.43 2.35 -15.41
CA PHE A 114 7.76 3.47 -14.73
C PHE A 114 8.73 4.30 -13.89
N ILE A 115 9.68 3.65 -13.21
CA ILE A 115 10.71 4.36 -12.42
C ILE A 115 11.61 5.22 -13.33
N ARG A 116 11.99 4.74 -14.53
CA ARG A 116 12.77 5.53 -15.49
C ARG A 116 12.02 6.73 -16.03
N GLU A 117 10.73 6.55 -16.35
CA GLU A 117 9.87 7.61 -16.87
C GLU A 117 9.62 8.70 -15.83
N GLU A 118 9.27 8.32 -14.61
CA GLU A 118 8.84 9.23 -13.55
C GLU A 118 9.99 9.77 -12.71
N ARG A 119 11.14 9.11 -12.71
CA ARG A 119 12.33 9.48 -11.93
C ARG A 119 12.00 9.86 -10.49
N PRO A 120 11.31 8.99 -9.74
CA PRO A 120 10.84 9.31 -8.41
C PRO A 120 12.03 9.62 -7.48
N ALA A 121 11.86 10.62 -6.63
CA ALA A 121 12.79 10.88 -5.56
C ALA A 121 12.59 9.93 -4.38
N VAL A 122 11.33 9.54 -4.17
CA VAL A 122 10.91 8.64 -3.10
C VAL A 122 10.07 7.50 -3.69
N VAL A 123 10.35 6.28 -3.27
CA VAL A 123 9.55 5.08 -3.56
C VAL A 123 9.05 4.49 -2.24
N VAL A 124 7.81 4.02 -2.23
CA VAL A 124 7.18 3.34 -1.08
C VAL A 124 6.65 1.98 -1.52
N THR A 125 6.87 0.95 -0.71
CA THR A 125 6.28 -0.39 -0.87
C THR A 125 6.18 -1.09 0.49
N TYR A 126 5.90 -2.37 0.53
CA TYR A 126 5.83 -3.18 1.77
C TYR A 126 7.20 -3.60 2.27
N ASP A 127 7.25 -4.02 3.54
CA ASP A 127 8.40 -4.72 4.13
C ASP A 127 8.56 -6.15 3.55
N GLU A 128 9.58 -6.87 4.01
CA GLU A 128 9.91 -8.23 3.55
C GLU A 128 8.85 -9.27 3.89
N ASP A 129 8.08 -9.03 4.96
CA ASP A 129 6.99 -9.89 5.41
C ASP A 129 5.65 -9.53 4.76
N GLY A 130 5.58 -8.47 3.96
CA GLY A 130 4.36 -8.01 3.29
C GLY A 130 3.27 -7.59 4.28
N VAL A 131 3.64 -7.01 5.42
CA VAL A 131 2.78 -6.56 6.52
C VAL A 131 2.09 -7.72 7.26
N TYR A 132 1.38 -8.59 6.56
CA TYR A 132 0.62 -9.72 7.14
C TYR A 132 0.84 -11.06 6.42
N GLY A 133 1.82 -11.13 5.53
CA GLY A 133 2.23 -12.36 4.86
C GLY A 133 1.48 -12.67 3.55
N HIS A 134 0.78 -11.69 2.95
CA HIS A 134 0.17 -11.90 1.63
C HIS A 134 1.25 -12.15 0.57
N PRO A 135 1.13 -13.22 -0.26
CA PRO A 135 2.15 -13.56 -1.26
C PRO A 135 2.46 -12.42 -2.24
N ASP A 136 1.45 -11.64 -2.62
CA ASP A 136 1.62 -10.51 -3.55
C ASP A 136 2.27 -9.30 -2.90
N HIS A 137 2.06 -9.06 -1.60
CA HIS A 137 2.77 -8.00 -0.86
C HIS A 137 4.27 -8.32 -0.77
N ILE A 138 4.60 -9.57 -0.39
CA ILE A 138 5.99 -10.06 -0.37
C ILE A 138 6.60 -9.97 -1.78
N LYS A 139 5.84 -10.33 -2.80
CA LYS A 139 6.29 -10.21 -4.20
C LYS A 139 6.52 -8.77 -4.62
N ALA A 140 5.65 -7.84 -4.24
CA ALA A 140 5.78 -6.41 -4.52
C ALA A 140 7.04 -5.83 -3.87
N HIS A 141 7.36 -6.22 -2.62
CA HIS A 141 8.62 -5.91 -1.97
C HIS A 141 9.82 -6.34 -2.82
N HIS A 142 9.89 -7.62 -3.21
CA HIS A 142 11.02 -8.14 -4.00
C HIS A 142 11.12 -7.48 -5.37
N VAL A 143 9.99 -7.28 -6.06
CA VAL A 143 9.94 -6.66 -7.38
C VAL A 143 10.41 -5.20 -7.31
N THR A 144 9.99 -4.46 -6.29
CA THR A 144 10.40 -3.06 -6.11
C THR A 144 11.91 -2.97 -5.86
N ASN A 145 12.45 -3.79 -4.96
CA ASN A 145 13.89 -3.80 -4.68
C ASN A 145 14.69 -4.15 -5.93
N ALA A 146 14.30 -5.18 -6.68
CA ALA A 146 14.97 -5.58 -7.91
C ALA A 146 14.86 -4.51 -9.02
N ALA A 147 13.72 -3.81 -9.14
CA ALA A 147 13.56 -2.71 -10.08
C ALA A 147 14.48 -1.52 -9.76
N LEU A 148 14.61 -1.20 -8.47
CA LEU A 148 15.54 -0.17 -8.01
C LEU A 148 16.99 -0.54 -8.32
N ASP A 149 17.40 -1.80 -8.12
CA ASP A 149 18.73 -2.28 -8.48
C ASP A 149 19.02 -2.16 -9.99
N ILE A 150 18.00 -2.34 -10.83
CA ILE A 150 18.12 -2.14 -12.27
C ILE A 150 18.41 -0.68 -12.60
N VAL A 151 17.60 0.26 -12.11
CA VAL A 151 17.74 1.68 -12.46
C VAL A 151 18.97 2.31 -11.81
N GLU A 152 19.41 1.82 -10.65
CA GLU A 152 20.67 2.24 -10.01
C GLU A 152 21.90 1.87 -10.86
N LYS A 153 21.94 0.65 -11.39
CA LYS A 153 23.00 0.21 -12.32
C LYS A 153 23.04 1.02 -13.62
N GLU A 154 21.91 1.60 -14.00
CA GLU A 154 21.78 2.49 -15.16
C GLU A 154 22.17 3.95 -14.85
N GLY A 155 22.55 4.25 -13.61
CA GLY A 155 22.98 5.58 -13.17
C GLY A 155 21.83 6.54 -12.83
N THR A 156 20.63 6.02 -12.57
CA THR A 156 19.46 6.81 -12.15
C THR A 156 18.93 6.33 -10.78
N PRO A 157 19.70 6.45 -9.69
CA PRO A 157 19.29 5.98 -8.38
C PRO A 157 18.11 6.79 -7.84
N VAL A 158 17.20 6.10 -7.16
CA VAL A 158 16.17 6.72 -6.33
C VAL A 158 16.78 7.17 -5.01
N LYS A 159 16.43 8.34 -4.51
CA LYS A 159 17.04 8.88 -3.29
C LYS A 159 16.63 8.14 -2.03
N LYS A 160 15.35 7.76 -1.93
CA LYS A 160 14.82 7.05 -0.76
C LYS A 160 13.86 5.93 -1.15
N LEU A 161 14.00 4.79 -0.49
CA LEU A 161 13.00 3.72 -0.46
C LEU A 161 12.50 3.58 0.96
N TYR A 162 11.18 3.61 1.11
CA TYR A 162 10.52 3.31 2.37
C TYR A 162 9.68 2.05 2.28
N TYR A 163 9.62 1.31 3.38
CA TYR A 163 8.63 0.28 3.60
C TYR A 163 7.53 0.82 4.50
N THR A 164 6.27 0.50 4.19
CA THR A 164 5.16 0.75 5.09
C THR A 164 5.37 -0.02 6.38
N ALA A 165 5.04 0.58 7.51
CA ALA A 165 5.24 -0.01 8.82
C ALA A 165 4.01 0.19 9.71
N ILE A 166 3.77 -0.74 10.61
CA ILE A 166 2.81 -0.59 11.70
C ILE A 166 3.58 -0.86 12.99
N PRO A 167 3.91 0.17 13.79
CA PRO A 167 4.67 -0.04 15.03
C PRO A 167 3.98 -1.10 15.91
N ARG A 168 4.76 -2.05 16.44
CA ARG A 168 4.22 -3.15 17.25
C ARG A 168 3.42 -2.64 18.44
N SER A 169 3.93 -1.63 19.13
CA SER A 169 3.22 -1.00 20.25
C SER A 169 1.87 -0.40 19.85
N ARG A 170 1.78 0.17 18.64
CA ARG A 170 0.51 0.70 18.10
C ARG A 170 -0.46 -0.40 17.74
N MET A 171 0.04 -1.48 17.13
CA MET A 171 -0.78 -2.65 16.81
C MET A 171 -1.35 -3.32 18.05
N GLU A 172 -0.54 -3.48 19.10
CA GLU A 172 -0.98 -4.02 20.39
C GLU A 172 -2.06 -3.14 21.01
N ALA A 173 -1.82 -1.83 21.12
CA ALA A 173 -2.78 -0.89 21.68
C ALA A 173 -4.10 -0.84 20.87
N PHE A 174 -4.03 -0.94 19.55
CA PHE A 174 -5.20 -0.98 18.68
C PHE A 174 -5.98 -2.29 18.86
N THR A 175 -5.28 -3.42 18.93
CA THR A 175 -5.90 -4.74 19.15
C THR A 175 -6.59 -4.82 20.52
N GLU A 176 -6.04 -4.20 21.55
CA GLU A 176 -6.68 -4.15 22.87
C GLU A 176 -8.06 -3.45 22.84
N GLN A 177 -8.23 -2.47 21.97
CA GLN A 177 -9.48 -1.71 21.82
C GLN A 177 -10.52 -2.39 20.90
N MET A 178 -10.10 -3.42 20.15
CA MET A 178 -11.02 -4.13 19.26
C MET A 178 -12.02 -4.98 20.03
N PRO A 179 -13.28 -5.08 19.56
CA PRO A 179 -14.20 -6.11 20.00
C PRO A 179 -13.65 -7.52 19.76
N GLU A 180 -14.01 -8.50 20.61
CA GLU A 180 -13.51 -9.87 20.49
C GLU A 180 -13.85 -10.51 19.13
N GLU A 181 -14.99 -10.19 18.53
CA GLU A 181 -15.39 -10.65 17.21
C GLU A 181 -14.42 -10.13 16.11
N ALA A 182 -14.00 -8.87 16.22
CA ALA A 182 -13.03 -8.26 15.29
C ALA A 182 -11.62 -8.86 15.46
N LYS A 183 -11.19 -9.14 16.71
CA LYS A 183 -9.92 -9.83 16.99
C LYS A 183 -9.90 -11.23 16.38
N GLN A 184 -11.00 -11.97 16.49
CA GLN A 184 -11.11 -13.32 15.92
C GLN A 184 -11.06 -13.30 14.38
N ALA A 185 -11.72 -12.32 13.75
CA ALA A 185 -11.69 -12.15 12.29
C ALA A 185 -10.26 -11.89 11.77
N ILE A 186 -9.48 -11.07 12.47
CA ILE A 186 -8.08 -10.78 12.10
C ILE A 186 -7.16 -11.96 12.40
N SER A 187 -7.31 -12.61 13.56
CA SER A 187 -6.41 -13.70 13.99
C SER A 187 -6.53 -14.97 13.17
N GLY A 188 -7.63 -15.15 12.42
CA GLY A 188 -7.88 -16.35 11.62
C GLY A 188 -7.04 -16.45 10.34
N ASN A 189 -6.82 -15.33 9.66
CA ASN A 189 -6.21 -15.32 8.32
C ASN A 189 -5.03 -14.34 8.16
N MET A 190 -4.81 -13.42 9.08
CA MET A 190 -3.77 -12.41 8.97
C MET A 190 -2.87 -12.41 10.20
N ARG A 191 -1.58 -12.64 10.00
CA ARG A 191 -0.58 -12.60 11.08
C ARG A 191 0.10 -11.23 11.11
N ILE A 192 -0.59 -10.20 11.59
CA ILE A 192 -0.01 -8.87 11.73
C ILE A 192 0.81 -8.83 13.02
N ALA A 193 2.10 -9.05 12.90
CA ALA A 193 3.02 -9.00 14.05
C ALA A 193 3.42 -7.56 14.44
N GLY A 194 3.17 -6.62 13.55
CA GLY A 194 3.70 -5.26 13.66
C GLY A 194 5.22 -5.18 13.45
N THR A 195 5.67 -4.03 12.97
CA THR A 195 7.10 -3.70 12.82
C THR A 195 7.70 -3.40 14.19
N PRO A 196 8.87 -3.93 14.56
CA PRO A 196 9.56 -3.52 15.78
C PRO A 196 9.71 -1.99 15.83
N ASP A 197 9.36 -1.39 16.96
CA ASP A 197 9.28 0.08 17.08
C ASP A 197 10.62 0.76 16.75
N GLU A 198 11.75 0.10 17.05
CA GLU A 198 13.09 0.58 16.74
C GLU A 198 13.43 0.62 15.26
N LEU A 199 12.68 -0.08 14.40
CA LEU A 199 12.83 -0.06 12.95
C LEU A 199 11.98 1.03 12.28
N VAL A 200 11.04 1.61 13.00
CA VAL A 200 10.23 2.73 12.50
C VAL A 200 11.07 4.00 12.51
N THR A 201 11.42 4.47 11.32
CA THR A 201 12.31 5.62 11.14
C THR A 201 11.57 6.92 10.86
N THR A 202 10.31 6.81 10.41
CA THR A 202 9.54 7.95 9.88
C THR A 202 8.09 7.82 10.31
N GLU A 203 7.56 8.90 10.86
CA GLU A 203 6.18 9.04 11.34
C GLU A 203 5.57 10.27 10.68
N VAL A 204 4.66 10.09 9.77
CA VAL A 204 4.04 11.20 9.05
C VAL A 204 2.66 11.48 9.63
N ASP A 205 2.50 12.66 10.20
CA ASP A 205 1.20 13.17 10.61
C ASP A 205 0.35 13.48 9.38
N VAL A 206 -0.81 12.82 9.29
CA VAL A 206 -1.78 12.94 8.20
C VAL A 206 -3.19 13.23 8.72
N HIS A 207 -3.32 13.75 9.96
CA HIS A 207 -4.63 14.06 10.56
C HIS A 207 -5.47 15.00 9.70
N ASP A 208 -4.84 15.97 9.03
CA ASP A 208 -5.54 16.92 8.15
C ASP A 208 -6.16 16.23 6.90
N TYR A 209 -5.81 14.97 6.63
CA TYR A 209 -6.22 14.22 5.44
C TYR A 209 -7.00 12.95 5.75
N VAL A 210 -7.37 12.72 7.01
CA VAL A 210 -8.03 11.49 7.47
C VAL A 210 -9.40 11.29 6.82
N THR A 211 -10.13 12.38 6.56
CA THR A 211 -11.44 12.33 5.93
C THR A 211 -11.34 11.83 4.50
N GLU A 212 -10.48 12.45 3.69
CA GLU A 212 -10.26 12.07 2.29
C GLU A 212 -9.65 10.67 2.18
N LYS A 213 -8.74 10.33 3.08
CA LYS A 213 -8.18 8.97 3.19
C LYS A 213 -9.27 7.92 3.42
N ARG A 214 -10.21 8.21 4.34
CA ARG A 214 -11.34 7.32 4.63
C ARG A 214 -12.32 7.24 3.46
N ASP A 215 -12.54 8.33 2.76
CA ASP A 215 -13.41 8.36 1.58
C ASP A 215 -12.80 7.57 0.42
N ALA A 216 -11.47 7.65 0.22
CA ALA A 216 -10.76 6.80 -0.73
C ALA A 216 -10.89 5.31 -0.39
N PHE A 217 -10.74 4.94 0.89
CA PHE A 217 -10.99 3.55 1.32
C PHE A 217 -12.44 3.12 1.05
N ARG A 218 -13.43 3.98 1.30
CA ARG A 218 -14.85 3.70 1.03
C ARG A 218 -15.18 3.58 -0.45
N ALA A 219 -14.37 4.17 -1.34
CA ALA A 219 -14.54 4.01 -2.78
C ALA A 219 -14.36 2.56 -3.25
N HIS A 220 -13.63 1.73 -2.48
CA HIS A 220 -13.52 0.29 -2.72
C HIS A 220 -14.75 -0.48 -2.22
N VAL A 221 -15.91 -0.19 -2.79
CA VAL A 221 -17.22 -0.68 -2.34
C VAL A 221 -17.27 -2.21 -2.27
N SER A 222 -16.69 -2.90 -3.26
CA SER A 222 -16.68 -4.36 -3.31
C SER A 222 -15.87 -5.01 -2.17
N GLN A 223 -14.91 -4.27 -1.59
CA GLN A 223 -14.01 -4.77 -0.55
C GLN A 223 -14.43 -4.36 0.87
N ASN A 224 -15.40 -3.46 0.99
CA ASN A 224 -15.85 -2.96 2.29
C ASN A 224 -17.07 -3.74 2.80
N ASP A 225 -16.88 -4.58 3.81
CA ASP A 225 -18.01 -5.15 4.57
C ASP A 225 -18.66 -4.05 5.40
N PRO A 226 -19.93 -3.67 5.10
CA PRO A 226 -20.63 -2.61 5.82
C PRO A 226 -20.91 -2.95 7.30
N ASN A 227 -20.83 -4.24 7.65
CA ASN A 227 -21.03 -4.72 9.01
C ASN A 227 -19.71 -4.87 9.78
N SER A 228 -18.57 -4.65 9.12
CA SER A 228 -17.27 -4.75 9.78
C SER A 228 -17.11 -3.64 10.81
N TRP A 229 -16.33 -3.93 11.85
CA TRP A 229 -15.96 -2.93 12.82
C TRP A 229 -15.25 -1.72 12.19
N PHE A 230 -14.46 -1.94 11.16
CA PHE A 230 -13.77 -0.87 10.42
C PHE A 230 -14.74 0.07 9.72
N ALA A 231 -15.79 -0.47 9.07
CA ALA A 231 -16.80 0.34 8.39
C ALA A 231 -17.62 1.21 9.36
N THR A 232 -17.87 0.67 10.57
CA THR A 232 -18.69 1.31 11.62
C THR A 232 -17.88 2.08 12.66
N MET A 233 -16.57 2.15 12.49
CA MET A 233 -15.66 2.84 13.41
C MET A 233 -16.00 4.33 13.53
N GLN A 234 -16.10 4.83 14.77
CA GLN A 234 -16.33 6.25 15.03
C GLN A 234 -15.17 7.09 14.51
N ASP A 235 -15.46 8.32 14.06
CA ASP A 235 -14.46 9.20 13.42
C ASP A 235 -13.23 9.42 14.31
N GLN A 236 -13.43 9.65 15.61
CA GLN A 236 -12.32 9.85 16.56
C GLN A 236 -11.41 8.61 16.68
N VAL A 237 -12.00 7.40 16.63
CA VAL A 237 -11.22 6.14 16.69
C VAL A 237 -10.47 5.93 15.38
N TYR A 238 -11.11 6.24 14.25
CA TYR A 238 -10.48 6.18 12.94
C TYR A 238 -9.31 7.17 12.84
N GLU A 239 -9.50 8.40 13.29
CA GLU A 239 -8.47 9.43 13.32
C GLU A 239 -7.27 9.01 14.19
N LEU A 240 -7.53 8.44 15.37
CA LEU A 240 -6.47 7.93 16.25
C LEU A 240 -5.69 6.76 15.61
N ALA A 241 -6.37 5.89 14.88
CA ALA A 241 -5.78 4.72 14.26
C ALA A 241 -5.00 5.06 12.97
N PHE A 242 -5.52 5.97 12.14
CA PHE A 242 -5.06 6.22 10.78
C PHE A 242 -4.56 7.65 10.53
N GLY A 243 -4.56 8.52 11.53
CA GLY A 243 -4.07 9.91 11.44
C GLY A 243 -2.54 10.03 11.43
N THR A 244 -1.82 8.94 11.63
CA THR A 244 -0.36 8.88 11.48
C THR A 244 0.00 7.68 10.63
N GLU A 245 0.83 7.88 9.61
CA GLU A 245 1.38 6.81 8.78
C GLU A 245 2.86 6.61 9.11
N PHE A 246 3.26 5.34 9.22
CA PHE A 246 4.58 4.94 9.70
C PHE A 246 5.37 4.24 8.61
N PHE A 247 6.68 4.49 8.60
CA PHE A 247 7.57 3.93 7.59
C PHE A 247 8.93 3.57 8.18
N GLN A 248 9.56 2.60 7.52
CA GLN A 248 10.96 2.24 7.71
C GLN A 248 11.77 2.67 6.49
N LEU A 249 12.79 3.51 6.66
CA LEU A 249 13.71 3.80 5.58
C LEU A 249 14.56 2.56 5.29
N ALA A 250 14.45 2.03 4.06
CA ALA A 250 15.15 0.84 3.61
C ALA A 250 16.40 1.19 2.79
N ARG A 251 16.35 2.28 2.00
CA ARG A 251 17.51 2.77 1.22
C ARG A 251 17.54 4.29 1.26
N GLY A 252 18.74 4.85 1.24
CA GLY A 252 18.98 6.30 1.30
C GLY A 252 19.41 6.76 2.67
N GLU A 253 19.36 8.06 2.90
CA GLU A 253 19.79 8.69 4.14
C GLU A 253 18.62 9.38 4.84
N LEU A 254 18.54 9.21 6.16
CA LEU A 254 17.57 9.94 6.97
C LEU A 254 17.95 11.42 7.06
N GLY A 255 16.96 12.29 7.04
CA GLY A 255 17.12 13.71 7.36
C GLY A 255 17.68 13.94 8.77
N SER A 256 17.66 15.16 9.27
CA SER A 256 18.23 15.51 10.57
C SER A 256 17.31 15.19 11.76
N GLU A 257 16.01 15.10 11.52
CA GLU A 257 15.01 14.84 12.56
C GLU A 257 14.83 13.33 12.79
N ARG A 258 14.55 12.92 14.03
CA ARG A 258 14.30 11.53 14.42
C ARG A 258 13.07 11.44 15.35
N PRO A 259 12.03 10.66 14.98
CA PRO A 259 11.79 10.11 13.64
C PRO A 259 11.58 11.23 12.60
N GLU A 260 11.80 10.94 11.32
CA GLU A 260 11.43 11.88 10.25
C GLU A 260 9.92 12.14 10.27
N ARG A 261 9.53 13.35 9.83
CA ARG A 261 8.12 13.76 9.77
C ARG A 261 7.60 13.93 8.33
N ASP A 262 8.47 13.68 7.35
CA ASP A 262 8.17 13.81 5.94
C ASP A 262 9.03 12.83 5.13
N LEU A 263 8.42 12.10 4.18
CA LEU A 263 9.13 11.17 3.29
C LEU A 263 10.17 11.89 2.40
N PHE A 264 9.99 13.19 2.17
CA PHE A 264 10.91 14.02 1.38
C PHE A 264 11.99 14.71 2.22
N ALA A 265 12.08 14.43 3.52
CA ALA A 265 13.11 15.03 4.38
C ALA A 265 14.51 14.76 3.80
N GLY A 266 15.33 15.83 3.60
CA GLY A 266 16.67 15.73 3.01
C GLY A 266 16.70 15.40 1.50
N VAL A 267 15.56 15.36 0.84
CA VAL A 267 15.48 15.26 -0.62
C VAL A 267 15.53 16.67 -1.20
N ASP A 268 16.68 17.07 -1.75
CA ASP A 268 16.80 18.34 -2.45
C ASP A 268 15.83 18.39 -3.66
N SER A 269 15.09 19.46 -3.74
CA SER A 269 14.13 19.74 -4.81
C SER A 269 14.81 20.12 -6.13
#